data_cb625d28b447264c866778e58ae94ee0
#
_entry.id   cb625d28b447264c866778e58ae94ee0
#
_cell.length_a   1.000
_cell.length_b   1.000
_cell.length_c   1.000
_cell.angle_alpha   90.00
_cell.angle_beta   90.00
_cell.angle_gamma   90.00
#
_symmetry.space_group_name_H-M   'P 1'
#
loop_
_entity.id
_entity.type
_entity.pdbx_description
1 polymer ?
#
loop_
_entity_poly.entity_id
_entity_poly.type
_entity_poly.pdbx_seq_one_letter_code
_entity_poly.pdbx_strand_id
1 'polypeptide(L)'
;MTFEVKHNDAKSNARAGVITTAHGCIKTPIFMPVGTQATVKGVLTRDLLDTVKAQIILGNTYHLYLRPGTDILIKAGGLHKFSSWNHPILTDSGGFQVFSLSGIRKLNEEGCEFRSHIDGSKHLFTPERVIDIERAIGADIMMAFDECTPGTADYQYARKSLDITLRWLERCYRRYESTQPYYGYEQSLFPIVQGCVYEDLRRESAENVIQYNADGYAIGGLAVGEPADVMYRMIEVVNSVLPLNRPRYLMGVGTPANILEAIERGVDMFDCVMPTRNGRNAMLFTSHGIMNMRNQKWEYDFSPIDEESDCFVSKFYSKAYLHHLFKVKELLALQIASMHNLAFYLHLVTAARKHILQDDYTDWKSSVIDTIMRRL
;
A
#
# COMPACT_ATOMS: atom_id res chain seq x y z
N MET A 1 -12.92 9.64 10.49
CA MET A 1 -12.53 8.20 10.57
C MET A 1 -12.29 7.82 12.04
N THR A 2 -12.47 6.55 12.44
CA THR A 2 -12.11 6.07 13.79
C THR A 2 -11.25 4.81 13.70
N PHE A 3 -10.39 4.61 14.72
CA PHE A 3 -9.61 3.38 14.87
C PHE A 3 -9.75 2.84 16.30
N GLU A 4 -10.06 1.55 16.41
CA GLU A 4 -10.19 0.86 17.68
C GLU A 4 -9.25 -0.35 17.69
N VAL A 5 -8.30 -0.37 18.62
CA VAL A 5 -7.48 -1.54 18.90
C VAL A 5 -8.32 -2.55 19.67
N LYS A 6 -8.52 -3.73 19.12
CA LYS A 6 -9.31 -4.81 19.72
C LYS A 6 -8.46 -5.71 20.60
N HIS A 7 -7.18 -5.90 20.24
CA HIS A 7 -6.24 -6.74 20.96
C HIS A 7 -4.79 -6.34 20.65
N ASN A 8 -3.92 -6.43 21.63
CA ASN A 8 -2.46 -6.34 21.48
C ASN A 8 -1.88 -7.72 21.80
N ASP A 9 -1.00 -8.23 20.94
CA ASP A 9 -0.30 -9.50 21.18
C ASP A 9 0.56 -9.43 22.44
N ALA A 10 0.50 -10.46 23.28
CA ALA A 10 1.20 -10.46 24.58
C ALA A 10 2.73 -10.53 24.45
N LYS A 11 3.25 -11.01 23.31
CA LYS A 11 4.69 -11.27 23.10
C LYS A 11 5.37 -10.31 22.14
N SER A 12 4.61 -9.43 21.45
CA SER A 12 5.13 -8.51 20.45
C SER A 12 4.38 -7.19 20.44
N ASN A 13 4.74 -6.27 19.51
CA ASN A 13 3.99 -5.05 19.28
C ASN A 13 2.86 -5.22 18.26
N ALA A 14 2.60 -6.45 17.79
CA ALA A 14 1.53 -6.75 16.86
C ALA A 14 0.16 -6.47 17.50
N ARG A 15 -0.75 -5.91 16.71
CA ARG A 15 -2.07 -5.53 17.20
C ARG A 15 -3.17 -5.79 16.17
N ALA A 16 -4.32 -6.20 16.65
CA ALA A 16 -5.53 -6.37 15.87
C ALA A 16 -6.50 -5.21 16.15
N GLY A 17 -6.88 -4.47 15.12
CA GLY A 17 -7.78 -3.33 15.23
C GLY A 17 -8.91 -3.34 14.21
N VAL A 18 -9.72 -2.28 14.23
CA VAL A 18 -10.75 -1.99 13.24
C VAL A 18 -10.71 -0.50 12.93
N ILE A 19 -10.54 -0.15 11.65
CA ILE A 19 -10.71 1.20 11.12
C ILE A 19 -12.13 1.31 10.59
N THR A 20 -12.84 2.38 10.91
CA THR A 20 -14.16 2.70 10.36
C THR A 20 -14.08 3.97 9.53
N THR A 21 -14.46 3.87 8.24
CA THR A 21 -14.54 4.96 7.29
C THR A 21 -15.99 5.20 6.86
N ALA A 22 -16.21 6.18 5.99
CA ALA A 22 -17.52 6.44 5.41
C ALA A 22 -18.04 5.27 4.56
N HIS A 23 -17.13 4.48 3.94
CA HIS A 23 -17.50 3.38 3.04
C HIS A 23 -17.31 1.98 3.67
N GLY A 24 -17.11 1.89 4.97
CA GLY A 24 -17.09 0.61 5.68
C GLY A 24 -15.96 0.43 6.69
N CYS A 25 -15.87 -0.80 7.22
CA CYS A 25 -14.90 -1.17 8.24
C CYS A 25 -13.75 -1.98 7.64
N ILE A 26 -12.55 -1.76 8.15
CA ILE A 26 -11.32 -2.43 7.75
C ILE A 26 -10.74 -3.11 8.98
N LYS A 27 -10.59 -4.44 8.94
CA LYS A 27 -9.94 -5.21 10.01
C LYS A 27 -8.44 -5.21 9.78
N THR A 28 -7.66 -4.71 10.75
CA THR A 28 -6.20 -4.67 10.69
C THR A 28 -5.56 -5.83 11.47
N PRO A 29 -4.35 -6.31 11.08
CA PRO A 29 -3.54 -5.85 9.94
C PRO A 29 -4.23 -6.08 8.60
N ILE A 30 -3.96 -5.21 7.60
CA ILE A 30 -4.59 -5.28 6.28
C ILE A 30 -3.59 -5.01 5.16
N PHE A 31 -3.72 -5.75 4.06
CA PHE A 31 -3.04 -5.46 2.80
C PHE A 31 -4.01 -4.82 1.80
N MET A 32 -3.62 -3.73 1.16
CA MET A 32 -4.43 -2.98 0.20
C MET A 32 -3.99 -3.32 -1.24
N PRO A 33 -4.83 -4.00 -2.03
CA PRO A 33 -4.58 -4.16 -3.47
C PRO A 33 -4.43 -2.82 -4.18
N VAL A 34 -3.38 -2.69 -5.01
CA VAL A 34 -3.09 -1.43 -5.72
C VAL A 34 -3.92 -1.32 -7.00
N GLY A 35 -4.81 -0.35 -7.01
CA GLY A 35 -5.67 0.04 -8.13
C GLY A 35 -5.19 1.32 -8.82
N THR A 36 -4.01 1.31 -9.42
CA THR A 36 -3.25 2.48 -9.93
C THR A 36 -4.08 3.47 -10.75
N GLN A 37 -4.94 2.98 -11.64
CA GLN A 37 -5.76 3.79 -12.56
C GLN A 37 -7.24 3.44 -12.40
N ALA A 38 -7.77 3.60 -11.20
CA ALA A 38 -9.15 3.23 -10.84
C ALA A 38 -9.46 1.72 -10.96
N THR A 39 -8.45 0.86 -11.10
CA THR A 39 -8.66 -0.59 -11.21
C THR A 39 -7.45 -1.37 -10.71
N VAL A 40 -7.70 -2.48 -10.02
CA VAL A 40 -6.69 -3.50 -9.74
C VAL A 40 -6.49 -4.32 -11.01
N LYS A 41 -5.26 -4.27 -11.55
CA LYS A 41 -4.96 -4.78 -12.90
C LYS A 41 -5.35 -6.24 -13.10
N GLY A 42 -6.27 -6.47 -14.05
CA GLY A 42 -6.69 -7.80 -14.46
C GLY A 42 -7.68 -8.49 -13.50
N VAL A 43 -8.25 -7.76 -12.53
CA VAL A 43 -9.19 -8.32 -11.55
C VAL A 43 -10.49 -7.51 -11.57
N LEU A 44 -11.62 -8.18 -11.72
CA LEU A 44 -12.94 -7.55 -11.66
C LEU A 44 -13.27 -7.13 -10.23
N THR A 45 -14.04 -6.04 -10.06
CA THR A 45 -14.51 -5.56 -8.75
C THR A 45 -15.23 -6.65 -7.96
N ARG A 46 -16.10 -7.44 -8.62
CA ARG A 46 -16.74 -8.59 -7.99
C ARG A 46 -15.74 -9.58 -7.43
N ASP A 47 -14.71 -9.93 -8.20
CA ASP A 47 -13.72 -10.93 -7.80
C ASP A 47 -12.79 -10.41 -6.70
N LEU A 48 -12.55 -9.08 -6.65
CA LEU A 48 -11.87 -8.45 -5.51
C LEU A 48 -12.67 -8.62 -4.21
N LEU A 49 -14.00 -8.52 -4.27
CA LEU A 49 -14.88 -8.66 -3.11
C LEU A 49 -15.10 -10.13 -2.74
N ASP A 50 -15.53 -10.94 -3.71
CA ASP A 50 -16.05 -12.29 -3.43
C ASP A 50 -14.94 -13.33 -3.32
N THR A 51 -13.84 -13.17 -4.06
CA THR A 51 -12.75 -14.14 -4.14
C THR A 51 -11.51 -13.69 -3.36
N VAL A 52 -11.04 -12.48 -3.62
CA VAL A 52 -9.83 -11.92 -2.97
C VAL A 52 -10.15 -11.44 -1.54
N LYS A 53 -11.41 -11.06 -1.25
CA LYS A 53 -11.86 -10.55 0.04
C LYS A 53 -11.20 -9.22 0.43
N ALA A 54 -10.92 -8.37 -0.55
CA ALA A 54 -10.35 -7.04 -0.30
C ALA A 54 -11.36 -6.16 0.45
N GLN A 55 -10.90 -5.52 1.53
CA GLN A 55 -11.72 -4.59 2.34
C GLN A 55 -11.47 -3.13 1.96
N ILE A 56 -10.32 -2.84 1.38
CA ILE A 56 -9.85 -1.52 0.96
C ILE A 56 -8.93 -1.69 -0.24
N ILE A 57 -8.91 -0.71 -1.15
CA ILE A 57 -7.96 -0.63 -2.25
C ILE A 57 -7.18 0.68 -2.20
N LEU A 58 -6.02 0.72 -2.86
CA LEU A 58 -5.22 1.92 -2.99
C LEU A 58 -5.28 2.46 -4.43
N GLY A 59 -5.59 3.75 -4.58
CA GLY A 59 -5.49 4.49 -5.83
C GLY A 59 -4.24 5.38 -5.87
N ASN A 60 -3.72 5.68 -7.07
CA ASN A 60 -2.56 6.57 -7.20
C ASN A 60 -2.98 7.94 -7.73
N THR A 61 -2.84 8.96 -6.91
CA THR A 61 -3.23 10.35 -7.20
C THR A 61 -2.61 10.90 -8.47
N TYR A 62 -1.30 10.69 -8.69
CA TYR A 62 -0.61 11.09 -9.91
C TYR A 62 -1.26 10.53 -11.18
N HIS A 63 -1.55 9.22 -11.18
CA HIS A 63 -2.14 8.57 -12.35
C HIS A 63 -3.59 9.00 -12.58
N LEU A 64 -4.38 9.11 -11.52
CA LEU A 64 -5.79 9.52 -11.60
C LEU A 64 -5.93 10.99 -12.03
N TYR A 65 -5.02 11.87 -11.59
CA TYR A 65 -4.95 13.24 -12.03
C TYR A 65 -4.65 13.37 -13.53
N LEU A 66 -3.67 12.62 -14.04
CA LEU A 66 -3.33 12.66 -15.47
C LEU A 66 -4.41 12.00 -16.34
N ARG A 67 -4.99 10.88 -15.85
CA ARG A 67 -6.01 10.12 -16.57
C ARG A 67 -6.85 9.26 -15.61
N PRO A 68 -8.17 9.49 -15.50
CA PRO A 68 -9.04 10.21 -16.44
C PRO A 68 -9.00 11.73 -16.27
N GLY A 69 -8.42 12.26 -15.16
CA GLY A 69 -8.44 13.67 -14.80
C GLY A 69 -9.54 13.99 -13.78
N THR A 70 -9.29 15.05 -13.00
CA THR A 70 -10.18 15.45 -11.90
C THR A 70 -11.59 15.84 -12.37
N ASP A 71 -11.70 16.49 -13.54
CA ASP A 71 -13.00 16.92 -14.07
C ASP A 71 -13.96 15.74 -14.34
N ILE A 72 -13.40 14.63 -14.87
CA ILE A 72 -14.19 13.41 -15.11
C ILE A 72 -14.60 12.77 -13.79
N LEU A 73 -13.66 12.69 -12.83
CA LEU A 73 -13.94 12.12 -11.51
C LEU A 73 -15.00 12.91 -10.75
N ILE A 74 -14.94 14.25 -10.79
CA ILE A 74 -15.96 15.11 -10.17
C ILE A 74 -17.33 14.86 -10.81
N LYS A 75 -17.42 14.84 -12.15
CA LYS A 75 -18.68 14.56 -12.86
C LYS A 75 -19.23 13.16 -12.59
N ALA A 76 -18.36 12.19 -12.37
CA ALA A 76 -18.77 10.82 -12.02
C ALA A 76 -19.27 10.69 -10.56
N GLY A 77 -19.00 11.68 -9.70
CA GLY A 77 -19.34 11.65 -8.27
C GLY A 77 -18.28 10.93 -7.44
N GLY A 78 -16.99 11.06 -7.80
CA GLY A 78 -15.82 10.53 -7.12
C GLY A 78 -15.38 9.16 -7.63
N LEU A 79 -14.20 8.74 -7.14
CA LEU A 79 -13.57 7.50 -7.57
C LEU A 79 -14.40 6.25 -7.24
N HIS A 80 -15.11 6.23 -6.11
CA HIS A 80 -15.99 5.13 -5.71
C HIS A 80 -17.05 4.85 -6.78
N LYS A 81 -17.78 5.88 -7.21
CA LYS A 81 -18.80 5.75 -8.26
C LYS A 81 -18.19 5.46 -9.62
N PHE A 82 -17.09 6.13 -9.96
CA PHE A 82 -16.40 5.94 -11.23
C PHE A 82 -15.92 4.51 -11.44
N SER A 83 -15.37 3.87 -10.41
CA SER A 83 -14.82 2.51 -10.46
C SER A 83 -15.82 1.42 -10.03
N SER A 84 -17.04 1.80 -9.61
CA SER A 84 -18.01 0.87 -9.00
C SER A 84 -17.47 0.11 -7.80
N TRP A 85 -16.66 0.79 -6.97
CA TRP A 85 -16.09 0.26 -5.75
C TRP A 85 -16.69 0.97 -4.53
N ASN A 86 -17.64 0.33 -3.85
CA ASN A 86 -18.38 0.92 -2.73
C ASN A 86 -17.80 0.58 -1.36
N HIS A 87 -16.49 0.33 -1.30
CA HIS A 87 -15.73 0.03 -0.09
C HIS A 87 -14.62 1.08 0.11
N PRO A 88 -13.93 1.11 1.25
CA PRO A 88 -12.87 2.06 1.51
C PRO A 88 -11.81 2.16 0.40
N ILE A 89 -11.35 3.39 0.15
CA ILE A 89 -10.23 3.71 -0.75
C ILE A 89 -9.23 4.57 0.01
N LEU A 90 -7.95 4.26 -0.15
CA LEU A 90 -6.85 5.15 0.19
C LEU A 90 -6.21 5.66 -1.11
N THR A 91 -5.84 6.94 -1.18
CA THR A 91 -5.01 7.49 -2.27
C THR A 91 -3.67 7.96 -1.75
N ASP A 92 -2.59 7.61 -2.48
CA ASP A 92 -1.27 8.15 -2.20
C ASP A 92 -1.18 9.64 -2.57
N SER A 93 -0.11 10.33 -2.12
CA SER A 93 0.11 11.75 -2.43
C SER A 93 0.49 12.04 -3.89
N GLY A 94 0.88 11.01 -4.65
CA GLY A 94 1.50 11.15 -5.97
C GLY A 94 2.99 11.54 -5.93
N GLY A 95 3.56 11.84 -4.78
CA GLY A 95 4.96 12.25 -4.62
C GLY A 95 5.96 11.24 -5.15
N PHE A 96 5.80 9.96 -4.79
CA PHE A 96 6.67 8.88 -5.27
C PHE A 96 6.62 8.71 -6.79
N GLN A 97 5.45 8.82 -7.43
CA GLN A 97 5.30 8.66 -8.88
C GLN A 97 5.94 9.83 -9.64
N VAL A 98 5.77 11.04 -9.13
CA VAL A 98 6.47 12.22 -9.65
C VAL A 98 7.99 12.02 -9.52
N PHE A 99 8.44 11.40 -8.44
CA PHE A 99 9.85 11.06 -8.23
C PHE A 99 10.35 10.00 -9.23
N SER A 100 9.63 8.91 -9.38
CA SER A 100 10.12 7.69 -10.07
C SER A 100 9.86 7.69 -11.58
N LEU A 101 8.81 8.38 -12.07
CA LEU A 101 8.34 8.30 -13.46
C LEU A 101 8.68 9.52 -14.30
N SER A 102 8.95 10.67 -13.69
CA SER A 102 9.33 11.87 -14.43
C SER A 102 10.84 11.91 -14.62
N GLY A 103 11.32 11.71 -15.84
CA GLY A 103 12.74 11.83 -16.18
C GLY A 103 13.32 13.23 -15.95
N ILE A 104 12.48 14.27 -15.84
CA ILE A 104 12.85 15.64 -15.51
C ILE A 104 11.86 16.18 -14.50
N ARG A 105 12.32 16.36 -13.27
CA ARG A 105 11.58 17.02 -12.20
C ARG A 105 12.39 18.20 -11.67
N LYS A 106 11.70 19.24 -11.24
CA LYS A 106 12.30 20.33 -10.46
C LYS A 106 11.54 20.43 -9.15
N LEU A 107 12.25 20.19 -8.07
CA LEU A 107 11.74 20.29 -6.72
C LEU A 107 12.22 21.61 -6.13
N ASN A 108 11.32 22.36 -5.53
CA ASN A 108 11.59 23.58 -4.82
C ASN A 108 10.58 23.77 -3.67
N GLU A 109 10.67 24.87 -2.95
CA GLU A 109 9.78 25.18 -1.83
C GLU A 109 8.30 25.25 -2.22
N GLU A 110 8.00 25.67 -3.44
CA GLU A 110 6.62 25.79 -3.93
C GLU A 110 5.99 24.42 -4.14
N GLY A 111 6.76 23.45 -4.67
CA GLY A 111 6.27 22.13 -5.00
C GLY A 111 7.20 21.37 -5.95
N CYS A 112 6.63 20.47 -6.74
CA CYS A 112 7.34 19.68 -7.72
C CYS A 112 6.79 19.90 -9.13
N GLU A 113 7.61 20.51 -10.01
CA GLU A 113 7.34 20.58 -11.44
C GLU A 113 7.78 19.28 -12.12
N PHE A 114 6.94 18.70 -12.96
CA PHE A 114 7.24 17.48 -13.69
C PHE A 114 6.63 17.46 -15.10
N ARG A 115 7.08 16.53 -15.93
CA ARG A 115 6.46 16.24 -17.22
C ARG A 115 5.65 14.95 -17.16
N SER A 116 4.43 15.00 -17.71
CA SER A 116 3.58 13.84 -17.88
C SER A 116 4.29 12.77 -18.74
N HIS A 117 4.30 11.53 -18.25
CA HIS A 117 4.83 10.38 -19.02
C HIS A 117 3.91 9.97 -20.17
N ILE A 118 2.70 10.55 -20.26
CA ILE A 118 1.69 10.22 -21.28
C ILE A 118 1.90 11.06 -22.54
N ASP A 119 2.07 12.38 -22.36
CA ASP A 119 2.07 13.35 -23.47
C ASP A 119 3.17 14.42 -23.37
N GLY A 120 4.00 14.35 -22.31
CA GLY A 120 5.10 15.31 -22.08
C GLY A 120 4.66 16.67 -21.58
N SER A 121 3.37 16.93 -21.33
CA SER A 121 2.85 18.17 -20.77
C SER A 121 3.47 18.51 -19.42
N LYS A 122 3.63 19.80 -19.14
CA LYS A 122 4.19 20.27 -17.87
C LYS A 122 3.11 20.42 -16.81
N HIS A 123 3.39 19.95 -15.62
CA HIS A 123 2.52 20.04 -14.46
C HIS A 123 3.31 20.51 -13.25
N LEU A 124 2.61 21.15 -12.31
CA LEU A 124 3.14 21.54 -11.01
C LEU A 124 2.23 20.95 -9.94
N PHE A 125 2.78 20.11 -9.06
CA PHE A 125 2.15 19.69 -7.81
C PHE A 125 2.67 20.59 -6.68
N THR A 126 1.77 21.38 -6.11
CA THR A 126 1.98 22.05 -4.82
C THR A 126 1.21 21.26 -3.75
N PRO A 127 1.55 21.42 -2.46
CA PRO A 127 0.78 20.80 -1.37
C PRO A 127 -0.71 21.09 -1.46
N GLU A 128 -1.08 22.34 -1.74
CA GLU A 128 -2.48 22.76 -1.87
C GLU A 128 -3.16 22.07 -3.05
N ARG A 129 -2.49 22.02 -4.19
CA ARG A 129 -3.04 21.40 -5.40
C ARG A 129 -3.24 19.91 -5.24
N VAL A 130 -2.33 19.22 -4.53
CA VAL A 130 -2.49 17.78 -4.24
C VAL A 130 -3.72 17.54 -3.38
N ILE A 131 -3.94 18.33 -2.33
CA ILE A 131 -5.17 18.24 -1.52
C ILE A 131 -6.42 18.46 -2.38
N ASP A 132 -6.43 19.47 -3.27
CA ASP A 132 -7.57 19.72 -4.18
C ASP A 132 -7.83 18.53 -5.12
N ILE A 133 -6.76 17.91 -5.65
CA ILE A 133 -6.86 16.71 -6.49
C ILE A 133 -7.45 15.55 -5.69
N GLU A 134 -6.98 15.30 -4.47
CA GLU A 134 -7.47 14.21 -3.62
C GLU A 134 -8.91 14.44 -3.15
N ARG A 135 -9.32 15.72 -2.90
CA ARG A 135 -10.73 16.07 -2.69
C ARG A 135 -11.59 15.71 -3.91
N ALA A 136 -11.09 15.98 -5.12
CA ALA A 136 -11.78 15.64 -6.36
C ALA A 136 -11.82 14.12 -6.63
N ILE A 137 -10.80 13.37 -6.24
CA ILE A 137 -10.78 11.91 -6.30
C ILE A 137 -11.80 11.32 -5.32
N GLY A 138 -11.85 11.81 -4.09
CA GLY A 138 -12.84 11.42 -3.08
C GLY A 138 -12.55 10.08 -2.40
N ALA A 139 -11.28 9.74 -2.13
CA ALA A 139 -10.92 8.59 -1.31
C ALA A 139 -11.28 8.82 0.17
N ASP A 140 -11.47 7.76 0.96
CA ASP A 140 -11.70 7.86 2.41
C ASP A 140 -10.46 8.36 3.15
N ILE A 141 -9.28 7.91 2.70
CA ILE A 141 -7.99 8.27 3.28
C ILE A 141 -7.12 8.90 2.19
N MET A 142 -6.65 10.10 2.45
CA MET A 142 -5.76 10.89 1.60
C MET A 142 -4.38 10.96 2.24
N MET A 143 -3.31 10.99 1.44
CA MET A 143 -1.94 11.13 1.93
C MET A 143 -1.44 12.56 1.73
N ALA A 144 -0.78 13.13 2.73
CA ALA A 144 -0.14 14.43 2.57
C ALA A 144 1.00 14.38 1.54
N PHE A 145 1.18 15.49 0.79
CA PHE A 145 2.24 15.57 -0.21
C PHE A 145 3.61 15.61 0.44
N ASP A 146 4.52 14.75 -0.02
CA ASP A 146 5.84 14.53 0.56
C ASP A 146 6.92 14.36 -0.50
N GLU A 147 8.18 14.46 -0.11
CA GLU A 147 9.33 14.03 -0.90
C GLU A 147 9.85 12.68 -0.41
N CYS A 148 9.74 11.64 -1.26
CA CYS A 148 10.34 10.34 -1.01
C CYS A 148 11.79 10.34 -1.50
N THR A 149 12.76 10.24 -0.58
CA THR A 149 14.19 10.13 -0.90
C THR A 149 14.59 8.70 -1.22
N PRO A 150 15.63 8.47 -2.08
CA PRO A 150 16.25 7.15 -2.18
C PRO A 150 16.80 6.67 -0.82
N GLY A 151 16.72 5.37 -0.52
CA GLY A 151 17.30 4.79 0.71
C GLY A 151 18.82 4.93 0.84
N THR A 152 19.49 5.29 -0.26
CA THR A 152 20.95 5.57 -0.33
C THR A 152 21.31 7.05 -0.25
N ALA A 153 20.32 7.94 0.01
CA ALA A 153 20.57 9.37 0.14
C ALA A 153 21.52 9.67 1.31
N ASP A 154 22.44 10.62 1.11
CA ASP A 154 23.27 11.08 2.21
C ASP A 154 22.45 11.89 3.25
N TYR A 155 23.05 12.08 4.43
CA TYR A 155 22.39 12.75 5.54
C TYR A 155 21.97 14.20 5.19
N GLN A 156 22.80 14.94 4.46
CA GLN A 156 22.51 16.34 4.15
C GLN A 156 21.31 16.44 3.19
N TYR A 157 21.22 15.56 2.22
CA TYR A 157 20.07 15.52 1.32
C TYR A 157 18.81 15.05 2.07
N ALA A 158 18.91 13.98 2.88
CA ALA A 158 17.81 13.49 3.70
C ALA A 158 17.26 14.58 4.65
N ARG A 159 18.15 15.37 5.28
CA ARG A 159 17.79 16.50 6.14
C ARG A 159 17.00 17.57 5.37
N LYS A 160 17.54 18.03 4.21
CA LYS A 160 16.85 19.03 3.37
C LYS A 160 15.49 18.55 2.87
N SER A 161 15.39 17.29 2.48
CA SER A 161 14.15 16.65 2.04
C SER A 161 13.11 16.60 3.17
N LEU A 162 13.54 16.26 4.38
CA LEU A 162 12.66 16.27 5.55
C LEU A 162 12.16 17.69 5.85
N ASP A 163 13.04 18.68 5.83
CA ASP A 163 12.66 20.09 6.07
C ASP A 163 11.60 20.59 5.08
N ILE A 164 11.73 20.25 3.79
CA ILE A 164 10.74 20.58 2.76
C ILE A 164 9.43 19.81 3.02
N THR A 165 9.50 18.52 3.28
CA THR A 165 8.34 17.67 3.56
C THR A 165 7.53 18.20 4.73
N LEU A 166 8.17 18.62 5.82
CA LEU A 166 7.47 19.17 6.99
C LEU A 166 6.78 20.51 6.68
N ARG A 167 7.42 21.41 5.91
CA ARG A 167 6.76 22.66 5.47
C ARG A 167 5.60 22.41 4.50
N TRP A 168 5.75 21.42 3.61
CA TRP A 168 4.66 20.98 2.75
C TRP A 168 3.50 20.36 3.52
N LEU A 169 3.80 19.59 4.57
CA LEU A 169 2.79 19.03 5.45
C LEU A 169 1.92 20.13 6.09
N GLU A 170 2.53 21.21 6.60
CA GLU A 170 1.80 22.35 7.15
C GLU A 170 0.86 22.97 6.10
N ARG A 171 1.33 23.14 4.87
CA ARG A 171 0.53 23.66 3.74
C ARG A 171 -0.61 22.71 3.36
N CYS A 172 -0.37 21.39 3.35
CA CYS A 172 -1.40 20.38 3.14
C CYS A 172 -2.51 20.49 4.18
N TYR A 173 -2.18 20.58 5.47
CA TYR A 173 -3.17 20.68 6.55
C TYR A 173 -3.95 21.98 6.48
N ARG A 174 -3.31 23.12 6.24
CA ARG A 174 -4.00 24.41 6.04
C ARG A 174 -5.00 24.33 4.89
N ARG A 175 -4.62 23.68 3.76
CA ARG A 175 -5.53 23.50 2.63
C ARG A 175 -6.65 22.54 2.95
N TYR A 176 -6.36 21.43 3.59
CA TYR A 176 -7.33 20.44 4.03
C TYR A 176 -8.41 21.04 4.93
N GLU A 177 -8.02 21.84 5.93
CA GLU A 177 -8.94 22.51 6.87
C GLU A 177 -9.76 23.62 6.21
N SER A 178 -9.21 24.28 5.19
CA SER A 178 -9.90 25.35 4.45
C SER A 178 -10.83 24.87 3.34
N THR A 179 -10.86 23.57 3.04
CA THR A 179 -11.66 22.96 1.96
C THR A 179 -12.68 21.98 2.50
N GLN A 180 -13.82 21.84 1.81
CA GLN A 180 -14.86 20.88 2.17
C GLN A 180 -14.79 19.64 1.26
N PRO A 181 -15.18 18.45 1.76
CA PRO A 181 -15.34 17.26 0.93
C PRO A 181 -16.39 17.48 -0.17
N TYR A 182 -16.14 16.93 -1.37
CA TYR A 182 -17.05 17.16 -2.50
C TYR A 182 -18.29 16.26 -2.50
N TYR A 183 -18.25 15.12 -1.79
CA TYR A 183 -19.23 14.04 -1.98
C TYR A 183 -20.07 13.74 -0.74
N GLY A 184 -20.07 14.64 0.26
CA GLY A 184 -20.96 14.54 1.44
C GLY A 184 -20.47 13.56 2.52
N TYR A 185 -19.21 13.14 2.47
CA TYR A 185 -18.57 12.36 3.53
C TYR A 185 -17.18 12.91 3.84
N GLU A 186 -16.75 12.72 5.07
CA GLU A 186 -15.42 13.16 5.52
C GLU A 186 -14.31 12.24 5.00
N GLN A 187 -13.22 12.87 4.59
CA GLN A 187 -11.97 12.21 4.19
C GLN A 187 -10.91 12.48 5.25
N SER A 188 -10.10 11.49 5.59
CA SER A 188 -9.02 11.64 6.58
C SER A 188 -7.69 11.89 5.89
N LEU A 189 -6.94 12.91 6.32
CA LEU A 189 -5.60 13.20 5.82
C LEU A 189 -4.55 12.56 6.73
N PHE A 190 -3.74 11.64 6.17
CA PHE A 190 -2.61 11.02 6.87
C PHE A 190 -1.30 11.74 6.54
N PRO A 191 -0.56 12.22 7.53
CA PRO A 191 0.81 12.68 7.33
C PRO A 191 1.76 11.50 7.14
N ILE A 192 2.88 11.75 6.46
CA ILE A 192 3.90 10.74 6.14
C ILE A 192 5.17 11.04 6.90
N VAL A 193 5.64 10.09 7.70
CA VAL A 193 6.95 10.14 8.34
C VAL A 193 8.02 9.83 7.30
N GLN A 194 8.94 10.77 7.07
CA GLN A 194 10.12 10.64 6.23
C GLN A 194 11.40 10.67 7.07
N GLY A 195 12.59 10.68 6.48
CA GLY A 195 13.88 10.74 7.19
C GLY A 195 14.91 9.71 6.73
N CYS A 196 14.66 9.07 5.56
CA CYS A 196 15.56 8.06 4.98
C CYS A 196 15.86 6.94 5.99
N VAL A 197 17.14 6.58 6.18
CA VAL A 197 17.61 5.55 7.12
C VAL A 197 18.26 6.15 8.38
N TYR A 198 17.99 7.41 8.68
CA TYR A 198 18.58 8.14 9.80
C TYR A 198 17.59 8.22 10.98
N GLU A 199 17.96 7.63 12.11
CA GLU A 199 17.08 7.50 13.29
C GLU A 199 16.65 8.83 13.87
N ASP A 200 17.56 9.80 13.94
CA ASP A 200 17.29 11.16 14.42
C ASP A 200 16.26 11.89 13.53
N LEU A 201 16.43 11.78 12.20
CA LEU A 201 15.51 12.35 11.24
C LEU A 201 14.13 11.67 11.29
N ARG A 202 14.09 10.35 11.42
CA ARG A 202 12.84 9.58 11.58
C ARG A 202 12.09 9.96 12.84
N ARG A 203 12.81 10.09 13.95
CA ARG A 203 12.24 10.51 15.24
C ARG A 203 11.68 11.93 15.16
N GLU A 204 12.48 12.87 14.66
CA GLU A 204 12.05 14.26 14.47
C GLU A 204 10.83 14.35 13.55
N SER A 205 10.82 13.61 12.44
CA SER A 205 9.67 13.55 11.55
C SER A 205 8.42 13.04 12.28
N ALA A 206 8.54 11.95 13.04
CA ALA A 206 7.44 11.39 13.80
C ALA A 206 6.91 12.36 14.87
N GLU A 207 7.80 13.05 15.61
CA GLU A 207 7.44 14.06 16.59
C GLU A 207 6.71 15.27 15.99
N ASN A 208 7.07 15.64 14.74
CA ASN A 208 6.39 16.72 14.02
C ASN A 208 5.00 16.28 13.53
N VAL A 209 4.88 15.09 12.92
CA VAL A 209 3.59 14.67 12.33
C VAL A 209 2.51 14.42 13.39
N ILE A 210 2.86 14.00 14.61
CA ILE A 210 1.87 13.76 15.67
C ILE A 210 1.20 15.05 16.19
N GLN A 211 1.80 16.24 15.95
CA GLN A 211 1.23 17.53 16.34
C GLN A 211 -0.09 17.82 15.61
N TYR A 212 -0.33 17.21 14.45
CA TYR A 212 -1.56 17.36 13.67
C TYR A 212 -2.73 16.53 14.20
N ASN A 213 -2.51 15.67 15.21
CA ASN A 213 -3.54 14.79 15.79
C ASN A 213 -4.36 14.06 14.71
N ALA A 214 -3.68 13.54 13.67
CA ALA A 214 -4.28 12.89 12.53
C ALA A 214 -5.04 11.62 12.92
N ASP A 215 -5.98 11.20 12.05
CA ASP A 215 -6.72 9.95 12.24
C ASP A 215 -5.86 8.69 12.03
N GLY A 216 -4.69 8.83 11.40
CA GLY A 216 -3.69 7.79 11.19
C GLY A 216 -2.40 8.37 10.65
N TYR A 217 -1.33 7.57 10.62
CA TYR A 217 0.01 7.99 10.24
C TYR A 217 0.64 7.00 9.27
N ALA A 218 1.37 7.51 8.27
CA ALA A 218 2.11 6.67 7.35
C ALA A 218 3.62 6.73 7.60
N ILE A 219 4.30 5.64 7.29
CA ILE A 219 5.75 5.48 7.30
C ILE A 219 6.19 5.33 5.85
N GLY A 220 6.72 6.41 5.28
CA GLY A 220 7.20 6.46 3.90
C GLY A 220 8.72 6.34 3.79
N GLY A 221 9.23 6.30 2.55
CA GLY A 221 10.68 6.32 2.27
C GLY A 221 11.45 5.12 2.81
N LEU A 222 10.81 3.96 2.92
CA LEU A 222 11.41 2.66 3.23
C LEU A 222 11.13 1.68 2.09
N ALA A 223 11.88 0.56 2.03
CA ALA A 223 11.90 -0.38 0.90
C ALA A 223 12.28 0.29 -0.44
N VAL A 224 13.16 1.27 -0.39
CA VAL A 224 13.69 2.03 -1.54
C VAL A 224 15.20 1.84 -1.76
N GLY A 225 15.73 0.70 -1.31
CA GLY A 225 17.11 0.27 -1.55
C GLY A 225 17.93 -0.07 -0.31
N GLU A 226 17.42 0.18 0.89
CA GLU A 226 18.06 -0.19 2.15
C GLU A 226 17.92 -1.70 2.46
N PRO A 227 18.81 -2.30 3.27
CA PRO A 227 18.66 -3.64 3.82
C PRO A 227 17.40 -3.78 4.70
N ALA A 228 16.84 -4.99 4.78
CA ALA A 228 15.61 -5.23 5.52
C ALA A 228 15.73 -4.98 7.03
N ASP A 229 16.86 -5.31 7.64
CA ASP A 229 17.15 -5.04 9.05
C ASP A 229 17.18 -3.55 9.37
N VAL A 230 17.73 -2.73 8.46
CA VAL A 230 17.70 -1.26 8.57
C VAL A 230 16.26 -0.75 8.50
N MET A 231 15.46 -1.25 7.55
CA MET A 231 14.04 -0.92 7.45
C MET A 231 13.30 -1.25 8.75
N TYR A 232 13.50 -2.45 9.32
CA TYR A 232 12.85 -2.86 10.56
C TYR A 232 13.21 -1.97 11.74
N ARG A 233 14.49 -1.58 11.85
CA ARG A 233 14.94 -0.64 12.87
C ARG A 233 14.28 0.73 12.73
N MET A 234 14.15 1.25 11.50
CA MET A 234 13.46 2.53 11.27
C MET A 234 11.98 2.46 11.64
N ILE A 235 11.31 1.33 11.39
CA ILE A 235 9.93 1.11 11.84
C ILE A 235 9.84 1.17 13.36
N GLU A 236 10.75 0.52 14.08
CA GLU A 236 10.79 0.55 15.55
C GLU A 236 10.99 1.96 16.09
N VAL A 237 11.93 2.72 15.52
CA VAL A 237 12.16 4.13 15.88
C VAL A 237 10.90 4.96 15.71
N VAL A 238 10.24 4.87 14.57
CA VAL A 238 9.01 5.63 14.27
C VAL A 238 7.87 5.19 15.19
N ASN A 239 7.66 3.88 15.34
CA ASN A 239 6.57 3.35 16.15
C ASN A 239 6.73 3.61 17.66
N SER A 240 7.95 3.91 18.13
CA SER A 240 8.16 4.37 19.52
C SER A 240 7.61 5.77 19.80
N VAL A 241 7.32 6.56 18.76
CA VAL A 241 6.80 7.93 18.85
C VAL A 241 5.31 8.00 18.46
N LEU A 242 4.90 7.25 17.43
CA LEU A 242 3.52 7.32 16.92
C LEU A 242 2.49 6.85 17.95
N PRO A 243 1.31 7.53 18.04
CA PRO A 243 0.25 7.18 18.98
C PRO A 243 -0.22 5.72 18.85
N LEU A 244 -0.46 5.07 20.00
CA LEU A 244 -0.93 3.68 20.04
C LEU A 244 -2.39 3.52 19.57
N ASN A 245 -3.20 4.56 19.71
CA ASN A 245 -4.63 4.58 19.36
C ASN A 245 -4.90 5.07 17.92
N ARG A 246 -3.89 5.09 17.06
CA ARG A 246 -4.00 5.46 15.64
C ARG A 246 -3.44 4.36 14.74
N PRO A 247 -4.00 4.13 13.54
CA PRO A 247 -3.45 3.16 12.61
C PRO A 247 -2.14 3.65 12.01
N ARG A 248 -1.23 2.72 11.74
CA ARG A 248 0.10 2.93 11.18
C ARG A 248 0.19 2.23 9.83
N TYR A 249 0.47 2.99 8.80
CA TYR A 249 0.55 2.52 7.43
C TYR A 249 1.99 2.53 6.93
N LEU A 250 2.56 1.36 6.63
CA LEU A 250 3.88 1.21 6.01
C LEU A 250 3.71 1.16 4.49
N MET A 251 4.18 2.22 3.81
CA MET A 251 3.95 2.43 2.38
C MET A 251 4.88 1.57 1.51
N GLY A 252 4.30 0.93 0.49
CA GLY A 252 5.05 0.24 -0.58
C GLY A 252 5.73 -1.07 -0.17
N VAL A 253 5.49 -1.59 1.03
CA VAL A 253 6.09 -2.82 1.54
C VAL A 253 5.11 -3.98 1.42
N GLY A 254 5.49 -5.13 0.98
CA GLY A 254 6.40 -5.69 0.01
C GLY A 254 6.40 -7.19 0.02
N THR A 255 7.46 -7.82 0.49
CA THR A 255 7.51 -9.29 0.54
C THR A 255 6.64 -9.82 1.68
N PRO A 256 6.13 -11.08 1.59
CA PRO A 256 5.41 -11.70 2.70
C PRO A 256 6.17 -11.63 4.03
N ALA A 257 7.48 -11.89 4.01
CA ALA A 257 8.34 -11.78 5.19
C ALA A 257 8.37 -10.37 5.77
N ASN A 258 8.56 -9.34 4.94
CA ASN A 258 8.62 -7.95 5.41
C ASN A 258 7.29 -7.50 6.03
N ILE A 259 6.16 -7.98 5.49
CA ILE A 259 4.83 -7.70 6.06
C ILE A 259 4.71 -8.32 7.45
N LEU A 260 5.07 -9.59 7.61
CA LEU A 260 5.00 -10.26 8.92
C LEU A 260 5.94 -9.61 9.94
N GLU A 261 7.17 -9.26 9.54
CA GLU A 261 8.11 -8.56 10.40
C GLU A 261 7.63 -7.17 10.82
N ALA A 262 6.99 -6.44 9.90
CA ALA A 262 6.44 -5.12 10.21
C ALA A 262 5.19 -5.19 11.10
N ILE A 263 4.33 -6.21 10.93
CA ILE A 263 3.19 -6.49 11.83
C ILE A 263 3.69 -6.70 13.26
N GLU A 264 4.75 -7.51 13.46
CA GLU A 264 5.37 -7.74 14.77
C GLU A 264 5.80 -6.45 15.46
N ARG A 265 6.18 -5.44 14.67
CA ARG A 265 6.61 -4.11 15.12
C ARG A 265 5.47 -3.10 15.25
N GLY A 266 4.21 -3.54 15.07
CA GLY A 266 3.01 -2.73 15.31
C GLY A 266 2.53 -1.92 14.10
N VAL A 267 2.80 -2.37 12.88
CA VAL A 267 2.22 -1.80 11.65
C VAL A 267 0.87 -2.44 11.35
N ASP A 268 -0.11 -1.64 10.90
CA ASP A 268 -1.49 -2.07 10.67
C ASP A 268 -1.88 -2.19 9.21
N MET A 269 -1.30 -1.37 8.32
CA MET A 269 -1.72 -1.23 6.93
C MET A 269 -0.52 -1.34 5.99
N PHE A 270 -0.73 -2.00 4.85
CA PHE A 270 0.30 -2.27 3.85
C PHE A 270 -0.27 -2.13 2.45
N ASP A 271 0.57 -1.72 1.51
CA ASP A 271 0.34 -1.84 0.08
C ASP A 271 1.63 -2.27 -0.62
N CYS A 272 1.50 -2.89 -1.76
CA CYS A 272 2.59 -3.09 -2.70
C CYS A 272 2.06 -3.53 -4.06
N VAL A 273 2.73 -3.15 -5.14
CA VAL A 273 2.43 -3.65 -6.49
C VAL A 273 2.90 -5.10 -6.71
N MET A 274 3.68 -5.64 -5.78
CA MET A 274 4.34 -6.94 -5.92
C MET A 274 3.38 -8.09 -6.22
N PRO A 275 2.23 -8.27 -5.55
CA PRO A 275 1.33 -9.39 -5.84
C PRO A 275 0.91 -9.43 -7.31
N THR A 276 0.39 -8.34 -7.84
CA THR A 276 -0.09 -8.28 -9.22
C THR A 276 1.05 -8.15 -10.24
N ARG A 277 2.16 -7.45 -9.91
CA ARG A 277 3.33 -7.36 -10.78
C ARG A 277 3.99 -8.72 -10.94
N ASN A 278 4.25 -9.41 -9.84
CA ASN A 278 4.86 -10.75 -9.85
C ASN A 278 3.94 -11.77 -10.51
N GLY A 279 2.64 -11.75 -10.21
CA GLY A 279 1.66 -12.60 -10.87
C GLY A 279 1.72 -12.46 -12.40
N ARG A 280 1.68 -11.24 -12.93
CA ARG A 280 1.80 -10.98 -14.37
C ARG A 280 3.17 -11.37 -14.94
N ASN A 281 4.20 -11.54 -14.13
CA ASN A 281 5.53 -12.05 -14.50
C ASN A 281 5.70 -13.54 -14.21
N ALA A 282 4.61 -14.27 -13.98
CA ALA A 282 4.58 -15.71 -13.73
C ALA A 282 5.20 -16.14 -12.38
N MET A 283 5.34 -15.23 -11.42
CA MET A 283 5.79 -15.55 -10.07
C MET A 283 4.59 -15.56 -9.12
N LEU A 284 4.34 -16.70 -8.46
CA LEU A 284 3.25 -16.92 -7.52
C LEU A 284 3.79 -17.14 -6.11
N PHE A 285 3.08 -16.59 -5.13
CA PHE A 285 3.29 -16.84 -3.71
C PHE A 285 2.27 -17.87 -3.23
N THR A 286 2.72 -18.94 -2.61
CA THR A 286 1.83 -20.01 -2.11
C THR A 286 2.14 -20.33 -0.65
N SER A 287 1.26 -21.08 0.00
CA SER A 287 1.48 -21.64 1.34
C SER A 287 2.75 -22.48 1.46
N HIS A 288 3.24 -23.04 0.36
CA HIS A 288 4.42 -23.90 0.31
C HIS A 288 5.69 -23.20 -0.16
N GLY A 289 5.59 -21.97 -0.70
CA GLY A 289 6.73 -21.19 -1.21
C GLY A 289 6.44 -20.44 -2.51
N ILE A 290 7.50 -19.95 -3.12
CA ILE A 290 7.44 -19.10 -4.32
C ILE A 290 7.63 -19.95 -5.57
N MET A 291 6.66 -19.94 -6.48
CA MET A 291 6.69 -20.65 -7.76
C MET A 291 6.97 -19.71 -8.92
N ASN A 292 7.85 -20.11 -9.84
CA ASN A 292 7.94 -19.50 -11.16
C ASN A 292 7.24 -20.39 -12.18
N MET A 293 6.08 -19.96 -12.67
CA MET A 293 5.24 -20.74 -13.59
C MET A 293 5.85 -20.93 -14.98
N ARG A 294 6.97 -20.28 -15.29
CA ARG A 294 7.74 -20.53 -16.53
C ARG A 294 8.62 -21.77 -16.44
N ASN A 295 8.85 -22.31 -15.25
CA ASN A 295 9.69 -23.51 -15.08
C ASN A 295 9.01 -24.74 -15.68
N GLN A 296 9.76 -25.50 -16.50
CA GLN A 296 9.25 -26.67 -17.21
C GLN A 296 8.73 -27.79 -16.29
N LYS A 297 9.20 -27.86 -15.05
CA LYS A 297 8.73 -28.86 -14.07
C LYS A 297 7.23 -28.83 -13.81
N TRP A 298 6.56 -27.72 -14.09
CA TRP A 298 5.12 -27.58 -13.91
C TRP A 298 4.30 -28.14 -15.08
N GLU A 299 4.93 -28.51 -16.21
CA GLU A 299 4.26 -28.94 -17.44
C GLU A 299 3.35 -30.16 -17.24
N TYR A 300 3.72 -31.05 -16.32
CA TYR A 300 2.98 -32.28 -15.99
C TYR A 300 2.43 -32.29 -14.56
N ASP A 301 2.43 -31.17 -13.87
CA ASP A 301 1.86 -31.05 -12.54
C ASP A 301 0.38 -30.66 -12.63
N PHE A 302 -0.50 -31.63 -12.56
CA PHE A 302 -1.95 -31.45 -12.64
C PHE A 302 -2.61 -31.15 -11.27
N SER A 303 -1.82 -30.99 -10.22
CA SER A 303 -2.34 -30.59 -8.91
C SER A 303 -2.76 -29.11 -8.93
N PRO A 304 -3.64 -28.65 -8.01
CA PRO A 304 -4.01 -27.26 -7.85
C PRO A 304 -2.80 -26.34 -7.65
N ILE A 305 -2.98 -25.04 -7.96
CA ILE A 305 -1.93 -24.04 -7.74
C ILE A 305 -1.51 -23.99 -6.26
N ASP A 306 -2.51 -23.97 -5.36
CA ASP A 306 -2.32 -24.02 -3.91
C ASP A 306 -3.55 -24.65 -3.26
N GLU A 307 -3.40 -25.84 -2.68
CA GLU A 307 -4.49 -26.62 -2.08
C GLU A 307 -5.00 -26.01 -0.78
N GLU A 308 -4.14 -25.28 -0.06
CA GLU A 308 -4.48 -24.65 1.22
C GLU A 308 -5.19 -23.30 1.04
N SER A 309 -5.14 -22.72 -0.16
CA SER A 309 -5.78 -21.43 -0.47
C SER A 309 -7.29 -21.58 -0.57
N ASP A 310 -8.05 -20.66 0.02
CA ASP A 310 -9.51 -20.57 -0.15
C ASP A 310 -9.93 -19.85 -1.45
N CYS A 311 -8.97 -19.35 -2.22
CA CYS A 311 -9.23 -18.67 -3.46
C CYS A 311 -9.67 -19.64 -4.56
N PHE A 312 -10.77 -19.32 -5.25
CA PHE A 312 -11.32 -20.15 -6.33
C PHE A 312 -10.26 -20.53 -7.37
N VAL A 313 -9.52 -19.55 -7.89
CA VAL A 313 -8.54 -19.82 -8.96
C VAL A 313 -7.40 -20.72 -8.50
N SER A 314 -7.05 -20.68 -7.22
CA SER A 314 -5.95 -21.47 -6.64
C SER A 314 -6.29 -22.95 -6.56
N LYS A 315 -7.56 -23.27 -6.30
CA LYS A 315 -8.07 -24.66 -6.19
C LYS A 315 -8.53 -25.23 -7.52
N PHE A 316 -9.10 -24.39 -8.38
CA PHE A 316 -9.75 -24.85 -9.61
C PHE A 316 -8.77 -25.12 -10.74
N TYR A 317 -7.73 -24.27 -10.91
CA TYR A 317 -6.76 -24.40 -11.97
C TYR A 317 -5.52 -25.19 -11.52
N SER A 318 -5.04 -26.08 -12.43
CA SER A 318 -3.80 -26.82 -12.18
C SER A 318 -2.56 -25.99 -12.52
N LYS A 319 -1.42 -26.34 -11.92
CA LYS A 319 -0.11 -25.77 -12.25
C LYS A 319 0.24 -25.98 -13.71
N ALA A 320 -0.03 -27.18 -14.27
CA ALA A 320 0.20 -27.50 -15.68
C ALA A 320 -0.59 -26.57 -16.61
N TYR A 321 -1.87 -26.34 -16.32
CA TYR A 321 -2.70 -25.45 -17.13
C TYR A 321 -2.21 -24.01 -17.06
N LEU A 322 -1.90 -23.50 -15.87
CA LEU A 322 -1.38 -22.15 -15.71
C LEU A 322 -0.02 -21.97 -16.38
N HIS A 323 0.90 -22.97 -16.28
CA HIS A 323 2.15 -23.00 -17.03
C HIS A 323 1.91 -22.90 -18.55
N HIS A 324 0.98 -23.68 -19.08
CA HIS A 324 0.60 -23.62 -20.50
C HIS A 324 0.12 -22.21 -20.89
N LEU A 325 -0.80 -21.61 -20.12
CA LEU A 325 -1.32 -20.27 -20.40
C LEU A 325 -0.21 -19.19 -20.44
N PHE A 326 0.78 -19.26 -19.53
CA PHE A 326 1.93 -18.36 -19.58
C PHE A 326 2.82 -18.61 -20.83
N LYS A 327 2.98 -19.88 -21.24
CA LYS A 327 3.77 -20.26 -22.42
C LYS A 327 3.17 -19.71 -23.71
N VAL A 328 1.84 -19.74 -23.82
CA VAL A 328 1.10 -19.22 -25.00
C VAL A 328 0.68 -17.75 -24.84
N LYS A 329 1.04 -17.10 -23.72
CA LYS A 329 0.79 -15.68 -23.43
C LYS A 329 -0.70 -15.30 -23.37
N GLU A 330 -1.55 -16.20 -22.86
CA GLU A 330 -2.97 -15.94 -22.69
C GLU A 330 -3.22 -14.92 -21.55
N LEU A 331 -4.18 -14.02 -21.76
CA LEU A 331 -4.57 -13.01 -20.77
C LEU A 331 -5.08 -13.65 -19.48
N LEU A 332 -5.74 -14.80 -19.57
CA LEU A 332 -6.25 -15.54 -18.43
C LEU A 332 -5.16 -15.91 -17.43
N ALA A 333 -3.92 -16.18 -17.90
CA ALA A 333 -2.77 -16.42 -17.02
C ALA A 333 -2.53 -15.26 -16.07
N LEU A 334 -2.61 -14.02 -16.59
CA LEU A 334 -2.36 -12.81 -15.81
C LEU A 334 -3.46 -12.56 -14.77
N GLN A 335 -4.71 -12.90 -15.11
CA GLN A 335 -5.85 -12.79 -14.21
C GLN A 335 -5.75 -13.82 -13.09
N ILE A 336 -5.58 -15.11 -13.42
CA ILE A 336 -5.42 -16.18 -12.43
C ILE A 336 -4.29 -15.86 -11.46
N ALA A 337 -3.11 -15.53 -11.97
CA ALA A 337 -1.93 -15.26 -11.16
C ALA A 337 -2.08 -14.00 -10.28
N SER A 338 -2.74 -12.94 -10.80
CA SER A 338 -3.00 -11.73 -10.00
C SER A 338 -3.99 -11.99 -8.88
N MET A 339 -5.09 -12.69 -9.16
CA MET A 339 -6.09 -13.05 -8.16
C MET A 339 -5.51 -13.99 -7.10
N HIS A 340 -4.75 -15.01 -7.51
CA HIS A 340 -4.09 -15.93 -6.60
C HIS A 340 -3.15 -15.20 -5.64
N ASN A 341 -2.24 -14.37 -6.16
CA ASN A 341 -1.29 -13.64 -5.33
C ASN A 341 -1.97 -12.64 -4.38
N LEU A 342 -2.99 -11.93 -4.83
CA LEU A 342 -3.75 -11.03 -3.97
C LEU A 342 -4.46 -11.80 -2.85
N ALA A 343 -5.11 -12.92 -3.18
CA ALA A 343 -5.77 -13.77 -2.19
C ALA A 343 -4.76 -14.31 -1.17
N PHE A 344 -3.56 -14.72 -1.61
CA PHE A 344 -2.48 -15.13 -0.71
C PHE A 344 -2.11 -14.01 0.29
N TYR A 345 -1.89 -12.78 -0.19
CA TYR A 345 -1.53 -11.65 0.67
C TYR A 345 -2.66 -11.30 1.67
N LEU A 346 -3.92 -11.32 1.23
CA LEU A 346 -5.06 -11.06 2.12
C LEU A 346 -5.23 -12.19 3.15
N HIS A 347 -5.02 -13.44 2.72
CA HIS A 347 -5.02 -14.58 3.64
C HIS A 347 -3.90 -14.47 4.69
N LEU A 348 -2.68 -14.10 4.27
CA LEU A 348 -1.53 -13.93 5.16
C LEU A 348 -1.80 -12.93 6.29
N VAL A 349 -2.33 -11.75 5.98
CA VAL A 349 -2.64 -10.73 7.00
C VAL A 349 -3.86 -11.13 7.83
N THR A 350 -4.80 -11.91 7.27
CA THR A 350 -5.94 -12.44 8.01
C THR A 350 -5.50 -13.52 9.01
N ALA A 351 -4.58 -14.41 8.60
CA ALA A 351 -3.97 -15.39 9.49
C ALA A 351 -3.15 -14.69 10.60
N ALA A 352 -2.34 -13.68 10.23
CA ALA A 352 -1.62 -12.86 11.21
C ALA A 352 -2.58 -12.28 12.28
N ARG A 353 -3.70 -11.67 11.83
CA ARG A 353 -4.72 -11.16 12.76
C ARG A 353 -5.27 -12.25 13.69
N LYS A 354 -5.54 -13.44 13.17
CA LYS A 354 -6.04 -14.57 13.99
C LYS A 354 -5.05 -14.92 15.09
N HIS A 355 -3.77 -15.03 14.76
CA HIS A 355 -2.72 -15.38 15.71
C HIS A 355 -2.41 -14.25 16.70
N ILE A 356 -2.55 -12.97 16.30
CA ILE A 356 -2.53 -11.84 17.24
C ILE A 356 -3.64 -11.99 18.30
N LEU A 357 -4.88 -12.29 17.88
CA LEU A 357 -6.01 -12.46 18.78
C LEU A 357 -5.88 -13.68 19.72
N GLN A 358 -4.96 -14.61 19.44
CA GLN A 358 -4.67 -15.82 20.22
C GLN A 358 -3.39 -15.72 21.05
N ASP A 359 -2.66 -14.58 20.99
CA ASP A 359 -1.37 -14.35 21.69
C ASP A 359 -0.25 -15.34 21.30
N ASP A 360 -0.30 -15.88 20.06
CA ASP A 360 0.70 -16.80 19.53
C ASP A 360 1.33 -16.33 18.20
N TYR A 361 1.22 -15.03 17.90
CA TYR A 361 1.66 -14.44 16.64
C TYR A 361 3.14 -14.70 16.33
N THR A 362 4.04 -14.46 17.28
CA THR A 362 5.50 -14.62 17.08
C THR A 362 5.87 -16.07 16.79
N ASP A 363 5.25 -17.02 17.50
CA ASP A 363 5.49 -18.45 17.32
C ASP A 363 4.99 -18.92 15.94
N TRP A 364 3.78 -18.50 15.55
CA TRP A 364 3.20 -18.77 14.24
C TRP A 364 4.05 -18.14 13.11
N LYS A 365 4.41 -16.86 13.21
CA LYS A 365 5.25 -16.16 12.23
C LYS A 365 6.54 -16.96 11.98
N SER A 366 7.23 -17.36 13.05
CA SER A 366 8.48 -18.12 12.96
C SER A 366 8.29 -19.48 12.27
N SER A 367 7.14 -20.13 12.45
CA SER A 367 6.86 -21.43 11.84
C SER A 367 6.58 -21.37 10.33
N VAL A 368 6.05 -20.24 9.82
CA VAL A 368 5.61 -20.13 8.42
C VAL A 368 6.58 -19.37 7.52
N ILE A 369 7.36 -18.42 8.06
CA ILE A 369 8.11 -17.45 7.26
C ILE A 369 9.12 -18.11 6.30
N ASP A 370 9.87 -19.10 6.75
CA ASP A 370 10.86 -19.81 5.93
C ASP A 370 10.18 -20.62 4.81
N THR A 371 9.04 -21.22 5.12
CA THR A 371 8.27 -22.01 4.15
C THR A 371 7.75 -21.13 3.02
N ILE A 372 7.05 -20.04 3.35
CA ILE A 372 6.43 -19.18 2.32
C ILE A 372 7.45 -18.39 1.48
N MET A 373 8.68 -18.25 1.96
CA MET A 373 9.74 -17.53 1.26
C MET A 373 10.70 -18.42 0.47
N ARG A 374 10.67 -19.74 0.66
CA ARG A 374 11.54 -20.66 -0.11
C ARG A 374 11.13 -20.69 -1.58
N ARG A 375 12.09 -20.88 -2.46
CA ARG A 375 11.82 -21.08 -3.89
C ARG A 375 11.53 -22.54 -4.19
N LEU A 376 10.42 -22.78 -4.85
CA LEU A 376 10.00 -24.12 -5.30
C LEU A 376 10.54 -24.43 -6.68
#